data_e5ddd06ef27aec78e1498a4f2d722d1a
#
_entry.id   e5ddd06ef27aec78e1498a4f2d722d1a
#
_cell.length_a   1.000
_cell.length_b   1.000
_cell.length_c   1.000
_cell.angle_alpha   90.00
_cell.angle_beta   90.00
_cell.angle_gamma   90.00
#
_symmetry.space_group_name_H-M   'P 1'
#
loop_
_entity.id
_entity.type
_entity.pdbx_description
1 polymer ?
#
loop_
_entity_poly.entity_id
_entity_poly.type
_entity_poly.pdbx_seq_one_letter_code
_entity_poly.pdbx_strand_id
1 'polypeptide(L)' 'SLAFVSLPAGWFGDWHPAPQRQFVLLLSGTFEIETGDGESRKISAGSVLLVEDTQGQGHRTRVVSEQAVQVAIVPSSPSK' A
#
# COMPACT_ATOMS: atom_id res chain seq x y z
N SER A 1 -1.55 5.95 -15.19
CA SER A 1 -0.41 6.83 -14.97
C SER A 1 0.31 6.46 -13.69
N LEU A 2 1.58 6.77 -13.63
CA LEU A 2 2.43 6.46 -12.48
C LEU A 2 2.37 7.60 -11.47
N ALA A 3 2.24 7.27 -10.21
CA ALA A 3 2.28 8.26 -9.13
C ALA A 3 3.32 7.84 -8.10
N PHE A 4 4.07 8.80 -7.57
CA PHE A 4 4.97 8.59 -6.44
C PHE A 4 4.35 9.21 -5.21
N VAL A 5 4.35 8.47 -4.10
CA VAL A 5 3.74 8.91 -2.86
C VAL A 5 4.73 8.69 -1.73
N SER A 6 4.82 9.66 -0.82
CA SER A 6 5.66 9.57 0.37
C SER A 6 4.77 9.51 1.60
N LEU A 7 5.00 8.51 2.44
CA LEU A 7 4.27 8.34 3.69
C LEU A 7 5.26 8.54 4.83
N PRO A 8 5.06 9.55 5.68
CA PRO A 8 6.05 9.86 6.73
C PRO A 8 6.13 8.75 7.77
N ALA A 9 7.22 8.76 8.52
CA ALA A 9 7.38 7.84 9.64
C ALA A 9 6.18 7.96 10.58
N GLY A 10 5.65 6.84 11.01
CA GLY A 10 4.50 6.82 11.91
C GLY A 10 3.15 7.03 11.24
N TRP A 11 3.12 7.26 9.94
CA TRP A 11 1.85 7.45 9.23
C TRP A 11 0.97 6.22 9.40
N PHE A 12 -0.32 6.48 9.59
CA PHE A 12 -1.32 5.44 9.73
C PHE A 12 -2.52 5.75 8.85
N GLY A 13 -2.83 4.83 7.95
CA GLY A 13 -4.03 4.90 7.12
C GLY A 13 -5.03 3.87 7.59
N ASP A 14 -6.16 4.33 8.14
CA ASP A 14 -7.18 3.45 8.66
C ASP A 14 -7.88 2.71 7.53
N TRP A 15 -8.79 1.83 7.91
CA TRP A 15 -9.49 0.97 6.96
C TRP A 15 -10.08 1.75 5.80
N HIS A 16 -9.71 1.38 4.60
CA HIS A 16 -10.29 1.92 3.38
C HIS A 16 -9.98 0.98 2.22
N PRO A 17 -10.88 0.89 1.24
CA PRO A 17 -10.59 0.10 0.05
C PRO A 17 -9.65 0.85 -0.87
N ALA A 18 -9.00 0.12 -1.76
CA ALA A 18 -8.20 0.73 -2.80
C ALA A 18 -9.11 1.46 -3.78
N PRO A 19 -8.70 2.64 -4.28
CA PRO A 19 -9.54 3.37 -5.24
C PRO A 19 -9.68 2.63 -6.56
N GLN A 20 -8.69 1.82 -6.89
CA GLN A 20 -8.71 1.00 -8.09
C GLN A 20 -7.68 -0.11 -7.92
N ARG A 21 -7.77 -1.12 -8.75
CA ARG A 21 -6.76 -2.18 -8.76
C ARG A 21 -5.43 -1.56 -9.21
N GLN A 22 -4.38 -1.80 -8.45
CA GLN A 22 -3.11 -1.13 -8.71
C GLN A 22 -1.94 -1.91 -8.14
N PHE A 23 -0.78 -1.74 -8.77
CA PHE A 23 0.47 -2.22 -8.21
C PHE A 23 1.07 -1.13 -7.34
N VAL A 24 1.65 -1.56 -6.22
CA VAL A 24 2.38 -0.67 -5.32
C VAL A 24 3.79 -1.22 -5.19
N LEU A 25 4.76 -0.40 -5.58
CA LEU A 25 6.17 -0.75 -5.53
C LEU A 25 6.80 0.00 -4.37
N LEU A 26 7.35 -0.72 -3.41
CA LEU A 26 8.00 -0.10 -2.26
C LEU A 26 9.44 0.23 -2.59
N LEU A 27 9.75 1.52 -2.55
CA LEU A 27 11.08 2.02 -2.92
C LEU A 27 11.96 2.22 -1.72
N SER A 28 11.40 2.57 -0.57
CA SER A 28 12.17 2.73 0.66
C SER A 28 11.26 2.55 1.87
N GLY A 29 11.85 2.22 3.01
CA GLY A 29 11.14 2.08 4.27
C GLY A 29 10.40 0.74 4.38
N THR A 30 9.57 0.65 5.41
CA THR A 30 8.80 -0.56 5.71
C THR A 30 7.43 -0.14 6.23
N PHE A 31 6.38 -0.77 5.73
CA PHE A 31 5.07 -0.61 6.34
C PHE A 31 4.47 -1.97 6.65
N GLU A 32 3.48 -1.94 7.54
CA GLU A 32 2.68 -3.11 7.85
C GLU A 32 1.29 -2.89 7.28
N ILE A 33 0.79 -3.87 6.55
CA ILE A 33 -0.55 -3.81 5.97
C ILE A 33 -1.38 -4.92 6.57
N GLU A 34 -2.60 -4.59 6.97
CA GLU A 34 -3.54 -5.53 7.54
C GLU A 34 -4.78 -5.60 6.66
N THR A 35 -5.24 -6.80 6.37
CA THR A 35 -6.42 -7.03 5.54
C THR A 35 -7.62 -7.42 6.41
N GLY A 36 -8.81 -7.39 5.81
CA GLY A 36 -10.04 -7.60 6.55
C GLY A 36 -10.19 -8.97 7.18
N ASP A 37 -9.40 -9.95 6.73
CA ASP A 37 -9.41 -11.30 7.32
C ASP A 37 -8.50 -11.42 8.53
N GLY A 38 -7.89 -10.32 8.97
CA GLY A 38 -7.02 -10.30 10.14
C GLY A 38 -5.56 -10.60 9.85
N GLU A 39 -5.19 -10.82 8.60
CA GLU A 39 -3.80 -11.04 8.25
C GLU A 39 -3.03 -9.74 8.20
N SER A 40 -1.82 -9.80 8.70
CA SER A 40 -0.91 -8.66 8.74
C SER A 40 0.42 -9.06 8.13
N ARG A 41 1.01 -8.16 7.33
CA ARG A 41 2.31 -8.42 6.72
C ARG A 41 3.16 -7.16 6.76
N LYS A 42 4.45 -7.36 6.98
CA LYS A 42 5.43 -6.27 6.84
C LYS A 42 6.00 -6.32 5.44
N ILE A 43 5.98 -5.17 4.79
CA ILE A 43 6.43 -5.02 3.40
C ILE A 43 7.57 -4.03 3.40
N SER A 44 8.68 -4.43 2.81
CA SER A 44 9.91 -3.62 2.80
C SER A 44 10.30 -3.25 1.37
N ALA A 45 11.30 -2.36 1.28
CA ALA A 45 11.79 -1.89 -0.01
C ALA A 45 12.14 -3.06 -0.93
N GLY A 46 11.80 -2.93 -2.19
CA GLY A 46 12.01 -3.97 -3.19
C GLY A 46 10.79 -4.85 -3.42
N SER A 47 9.76 -4.72 -2.58
CA SER A 47 8.54 -5.52 -2.73
C SER A 47 7.58 -4.88 -3.70
N VAL A 48 6.83 -5.72 -4.39
CA VAL A 48 5.76 -5.30 -5.29
C VAL A 48 4.47 -5.96 -4.83
N LEU A 49 3.45 -5.14 -4.59
CA LEU A 49 2.14 -5.60 -4.18
C LEU A 49 1.13 -5.37 -5.28
N LEU A 50 0.23 -6.32 -5.46
CA LEU A 50 -0.97 -6.08 -6.26
C LEU A 50 -2.12 -5.85 -5.29
N VAL A 51 -2.69 -4.67 -5.32
CA VAL A 51 -3.78 -4.27 -4.43
C VAL A 51 -5.07 -4.35 -5.22
N GLU A 52 -5.98 -5.21 -4.79
CA GLU A 52 -7.21 -5.50 -5.52
C GLU A 52 -8.46 -5.29 -4.68
N ASP A 53 -8.33 -4.92 -3.41
CA ASP A 53 -9.44 -4.80 -2.48
C ASP A 53 -10.19 -3.49 -2.68
N THR A 54 -10.88 -3.40 -3.81
CA THR A 54 -11.56 -2.16 -4.22
C THR A 54 -12.95 -2.02 -3.60
N GLN A 55 -13.38 -2.98 -2.80
CA GLN A 55 -14.71 -2.97 -2.18
C GLN A 55 -14.59 -3.38 -0.72
N GLY A 56 -15.62 -3.06 0.05
CA GLY A 56 -15.70 -3.46 1.43
C GLY A 56 -14.78 -2.67 2.33
N GLN A 57 -14.28 -3.32 3.38
CA GLN A 57 -13.45 -2.69 4.40
C GLN A 57 -12.08 -2.29 3.87
N GLY A 58 -11.54 -3.08 2.94
CA GLY A 58 -10.23 -2.80 2.39
C GLY A 58 -9.11 -3.23 3.32
N HIS A 59 -8.19 -2.32 3.54
CA HIS A 59 -6.99 -2.59 4.34
C HIS A 59 -6.65 -1.37 5.18
N ARG A 60 -5.77 -1.56 6.15
CA ARG A 60 -5.16 -0.44 6.88
C ARG A 60 -3.66 -0.63 6.89
N THR A 61 -2.94 0.48 6.94
CA THR A 61 -1.49 0.51 6.74
C THR A 61 -0.84 1.38 7.78
N ARG A 62 0.29 0.95 8.29
CA ARG A 62 1.09 1.70 9.25
C ARG A 62 2.53 1.70 8.81
N VAL A 63 3.15 2.87 8.75
CA VAL A 63 4.60 2.96 8.51
C VAL A 63 5.30 2.59 9.81
N VAL A 64 6.12 1.54 9.76
CA VAL A 64 6.79 1.02 10.95
C VAL A 64 8.29 1.27 10.94
N SER A 65 8.86 1.75 9.83
CA SER A 65 10.27 2.13 9.78
C SER A 65 10.46 3.53 10.35
N GLU A 66 11.70 3.84 10.74
CA GLU A 66 12.06 5.19 11.16
C GLU A 66 12.12 6.14 9.99
N GLN A 67 12.29 5.61 8.80
CA GLN A 67 12.32 6.38 7.57
C GLN A 67 10.93 6.46 6.97
N ALA A 68 10.69 7.50 6.18
CA ALA A 68 9.48 7.58 5.40
C ALA A 68 9.44 6.44 4.39
N VAL A 69 8.23 6.00 4.05
CA VAL A 69 8.02 5.02 3.00
C VAL A 69 7.79 5.76 1.70
N GLN A 70 8.54 5.38 0.66
CA GLN A 70 8.33 5.90 -0.68
C GLN A 70 7.75 4.79 -1.52
N VAL A 71 6.67 5.06 -2.21
CA VAL A 71 6.04 4.07 -3.08
C VAL A 71 5.80 4.64 -4.48
N ALA A 72 5.83 3.77 -5.46
CA ALA A 72 5.35 4.06 -6.79
C ALA A 72 4.06 3.29 -6.99
N ILE A 73 3.03 3.94 -7.48
CA ILE A 73 1.72 3.33 -7.67
C ILE A 73 1.41 3.33 -9.16
N VAL A 74 1.12 2.15 -9.68
CA VAL A 74 0.82 1.97 -11.10
C VAL A 74 -0.57 1.34 -11.21
N PRO A 75 -1.55 2.05 -11.75
CA PRO A 75 -2.86 1.44 -11.95
C PRO A 75 -2.75 0.22 -12.84
N SER A 76 -3.46 -0.83 -12.47
CA SER A 76 -3.51 -2.06 -13.23
C SER A 76 -4.92 -2.21 -13.79
N SER A 77 -5.43 -1.15 -14.39
CA SER A 77 -6.76 -1.25 -14.93
C SER A 77 -6.71 -2.05 -16.22
N PRO A 78 -7.64 -2.95 -16.40
CA PRO A 78 -7.80 -3.62 -17.70
C PRO A 78 -8.24 -2.56 -18.69
N SER A 79 -7.66 -2.57 -19.80
CA SER A 79 -8.12 -1.70 -20.85
C SER A 79 -9.48 -2.17 -21.32
N LYS A 80 -10.10 -1.84 -21.28
CA LYS A 80 -11.19 -2.30 -21.70
C LYS A 80 -11.78 -2.05 -22.14
#